data_c2440e8ee94a70494887ae0fce4e7b0e
#
_entry.id   c2440e8ee94a70494887ae0fce4e7b0e
#
_cell.length_a   1.000
_cell.length_b   1.000
_cell.length_c   1.000
_cell.angle_alpha   90.00
_cell.angle_beta   90.00
_cell.angle_gamma   90.00
#
_symmetry.space_group_name_H-M   'P 1'
#
loop_
_entity.id
_entity.type
_entity.pdbx_description
1 polymer ?
#
loop_
_entity_poly.entity_id
_entity_poly.type
_entity_poly.pdbx_seq_one_letter_code
_entity_poly.pdbx_strand_id
1 'polypeptide(L)'
;MDTDSHASAQPPGTPQSPLRRWLWVAVVLLVAAVVLWFNRSPAAVENSAHQVDFTFADSAGPGTSSAEVAEGSGDAVTTTPILKGGITDLLNEHPLEAAVHPLDPLLLVARKGLELLRESLRDYTATLERQERVGDQLMPTETITLKIRQARTAEENDGQAVARAIYTRHEAPASLQGQEAIYVEGENEGNLVAHTTGLLNIRRLYLPPNGFLAMRGSRYPMTEAGFEVLIERMLERGQRDRDHGPCQVRVDRQATLNGRPCTVFEIVHPTQEGPYDFHIARIAIDDELNLPIHYEAHTWPTEPGGKPELLERYTYTNIQLNPGLPDETFSPDNPAYEFPKR
;
A
#
# COMPACT_ATOMS: atom_id res chain seq x y z
N MET A 1 -9.10 8.39 -85.15
CA MET A 1 -8.08 7.70 -84.30
C MET A 1 -8.55 7.85 -82.85
N ASP A 2 -9.23 6.80 -82.45
CA ASP A 2 -9.95 6.69 -81.21
C ASP A 2 -8.96 6.45 -80.04
N THR A 3 -9.19 7.09 -78.91
CA THR A 3 -8.59 6.73 -77.70
C THR A 3 -9.67 6.44 -76.65
N ASP A 4 -9.90 5.17 -76.44
CA ASP A 4 -10.80 4.66 -75.41
C ASP A 4 -10.35 5.01 -73.98
N SER A 5 -11.27 5.61 -73.26
CA SER A 5 -11.19 5.90 -71.84
C SER A 5 -11.85 4.74 -71.08
N HIS A 6 -11.05 3.86 -70.43
CA HIS A 6 -11.54 2.90 -69.50
C HIS A 6 -11.81 3.50 -68.13
N ALA A 7 -13.08 3.71 -67.83
CA ALA A 7 -13.53 4.02 -66.46
C ALA A 7 -13.65 2.72 -65.65
N SER A 8 -12.81 2.57 -64.62
CA SER A 8 -12.90 1.46 -63.63
C SER A 8 -14.02 1.75 -62.65
N ALA A 9 -15.08 0.95 -62.68
CA ALA A 9 -16.18 0.98 -61.72
C ALA A 9 -15.74 0.39 -60.36
N GLN A 10 -15.91 1.14 -59.27
CA GLN A 10 -15.79 0.62 -57.90
C GLN A 10 -16.97 -0.31 -57.58
N PRO A 11 -16.73 -1.42 -56.84
CA PRO A 11 -17.81 -2.29 -56.42
C PRO A 11 -18.69 -1.63 -55.35
N PRO A 12 -20.01 -1.90 -55.31
CA PRO A 12 -20.93 -1.31 -54.35
C PRO A 12 -20.65 -1.82 -52.93
N GLY A 13 -20.51 -0.89 -52.01
CA GLY A 13 -20.34 -1.18 -50.59
C GLY A 13 -21.52 -1.99 -50.03
N THR A 14 -21.22 -3.09 -49.38
CA THR A 14 -22.22 -3.93 -48.72
C THR A 14 -22.93 -3.15 -47.62
N PRO A 15 -24.27 -3.15 -47.53
CA PRO A 15 -24.99 -2.47 -46.46
C PRO A 15 -24.71 -3.16 -45.13
N GLN A 16 -24.12 -2.43 -44.18
CA GLN A 16 -23.93 -2.91 -42.83
C GLN A 16 -25.30 -3.08 -42.18
N SER A 17 -25.58 -4.29 -41.66
CA SER A 17 -26.84 -4.61 -41.01
C SER A 17 -27.10 -3.71 -39.80
N PRO A 18 -28.33 -3.25 -39.56
CA PRO A 18 -28.66 -2.37 -38.42
C PRO A 18 -28.31 -3.00 -37.08
N LEU A 19 -28.29 -4.33 -36.96
CA LEU A 19 -27.86 -5.04 -35.75
C LEU A 19 -26.40 -4.73 -35.32
N ARG A 20 -25.47 -4.54 -36.25
CA ARG A 20 -24.06 -4.19 -35.93
C ARG A 20 -23.95 -2.78 -35.35
N ARG A 21 -24.76 -1.83 -35.81
CA ARG A 21 -24.77 -0.46 -35.26
C ARG A 21 -25.32 -0.43 -33.84
N TRP A 22 -26.34 -1.22 -33.52
CA TRP A 22 -26.89 -1.32 -32.16
C TRP A 22 -25.95 -2.01 -31.19
N LEU A 23 -25.17 -3.01 -31.65
CA LEU A 23 -24.12 -3.64 -30.83
C LEU A 23 -23.02 -2.65 -30.44
N TRP A 24 -22.56 -1.80 -31.35
CA TRP A 24 -21.56 -0.75 -31.03
C TRP A 24 -22.12 0.33 -30.09
N VAL A 25 -23.36 0.74 -30.25
CA VAL A 25 -24.03 1.67 -29.34
C VAL A 25 -24.17 1.06 -27.93
N ALA A 26 -24.54 -0.23 -27.86
CA ALA A 26 -24.62 -0.93 -26.58
C ALA A 26 -23.26 -1.07 -25.90
N VAL A 27 -22.19 -1.35 -26.63
CA VAL A 27 -20.81 -1.41 -26.10
C VAL A 27 -20.34 -0.04 -25.64
N VAL A 28 -20.59 1.03 -26.40
CA VAL A 28 -20.22 2.40 -26.00
C VAL A 28 -21.02 2.86 -24.79
N LEU A 29 -22.30 2.53 -24.68
CA LEU A 29 -23.12 2.84 -23.51
C LEU A 29 -22.70 2.03 -22.28
N LEU A 30 -22.26 0.78 -22.46
CA LEU A 30 -21.75 -0.07 -21.38
C LEU A 30 -20.39 0.45 -20.88
N VAL A 31 -19.51 0.85 -21.79
CA VAL A 31 -18.23 1.49 -21.44
C VAL A 31 -18.48 2.84 -20.77
N ALA A 32 -19.42 3.66 -21.27
CA ALA A 32 -19.79 4.93 -20.66
C ALA A 32 -20.43 4.73 -19.27
N ALA A 33 -21.28 3.70 -19.09
CA ALA A 33 -21.87 3.36 -17.80
C ALA A 33 -20.81 2.87 -16.80
N VAL A 34 -19.86 2.08 -17.27
CA VAL A 34 -18.69 1.65 -16.46
C VAL A 34 -17.83 2.85 -16.09
N VAL A 35 -17.53 3.74 -17.04
CA VAL A 35 -16.76 4.98 -16.78
C VAL A 35 -17.52 5.93 -15.84
N LEU A 36 -18.84 6.09 -15.99
CA LEU A 36 -19.68 6.91 -15.12
C LEU A 36 -19.87 6.30 -13.74
N TRP A 37 -19.98 4.96 -13.64
CA TRP A 37 -20.04 4.27 -12.35
C TRP A 37 -18.72 4.38 -11.62
N PHE A 38 -17.63 4.25 -12.34
CA PHE A 38 -16.29 4.50 -11.83
C PHE A 38 -16.00 6.00 -11.57
N ASN A 39 -16.71 6.96 -12.18
CA ASN A 39 -16.57 8.41 -11.96
C ASN A 39 -17.51 8.98 -10.90
N ARG A 40 -18.32 8.18 -10.23
CA ARG A 40 -19.02 8.64 -9.05
C ARG A 40 -17.97 8.90 -7.96
N SER A 41 -17.68 10.17 -7.73
CA SER A 41 -16.99 10.59 -6.51
C SER A 41 -17.75 10.00 -5.33
N PRO A 42 -17.11 9.28 -4.41
CA PRO A 42 -17.78 8.87 -3.19
C PRO A 42 -18.31 10.14 -2.51
N ALA A 43 -19.57 10.14 -2.15
CA ALA A 43 -20.14 11.20 -1.31
C ALA A 43 -19.23 11.32 -0.08
N ALA A 44 -18.98 12.56 0.36
CA ALA A 44 -18.20 12.83 1.55
C ALA A 44 -18.78 12.01 2.72
N VAL A 45 -18.17 10.87 3.00
CA VAL A 45 -18.43 10.06 4.18
C VAL A 45 -17.67 10.75 5.29
N GLU A 46 -18.37 11.12 6.35
CA GLU A 46 -17.74 11.60 7.59
C GLU A 46 -16.62 10.63 7.97
N ASN A 47 -15.40 11.15 7.87
CA ASN A 47 -14.17 10.44 8.22
C ASN A 47 -14.12 10.25 9.74
N SER A 48 -14.63 9.15 10.27
CA SER A 48 -14.15 8.63 11.55
C SER A 48 -12.81 7.90 11.32
N ALA A 49 -11.85 8.63 10.73
CA ALA A 49 -10.48 8.19 10.71
C ALA A 49 -10.00 8.15 12.17
N HIS A 50 -9.56 7.01 12.65
CA HIS A 50 -8.78 6.94 13.88
C HIS A 50 -7.56 7.85 13.68
N GLN A 51 -7.64 9.07 14.22
CA GLN A 51 -6.52 9.98 14.27
C GLN A 51 -5.54 9.37 15.27
N VAL A 52 -4.42 8.88 14.76
CA VAL A 52 -3.34 8.40 15.61
C VAL A 52 -2.63 9.65 16.11
N ASP A 53 -2.98 10.13 17.29
CA ASP A 53 -2.31 11.27 17.94
C ASP A 53 -1.03 10.77 18.61
N PHE A 54 0.09 10.96 17.93
CA PHE A 54 1.40 10.83 18.57
C PHE A 54 1.69 12.13 19.35
N THR A 55 1.58 12.09 20.66
CA THR A 55 2.05 13.18 21.54
C THR A 55 3.53 12.95 21.82
N PHE A 56 4.39 13.60 21.04
CA PHE A 56 5.80 13.73 21.41
C PHE A 56 5.85 14.59 22.68
N ALA A 57 6.31 14.02 23.78
CA ALA A 57 6.53 14.78 25.00
C ALA A 57 7.55 15.89 24.72
N ASP A 58 7.11 17.15 24.78
CA ASP A 58 8.03 18.28 24.85
C ASP A 58 8.94 18.06 26.07
N SER A 59 10.24 18.15 25.86
CA SER A 59 11.27 17.97 26.90
C SER A 59 11.19 19.10 27.91
N ALA A 60 10.26 19.03 28.87
CA ALA A 60 10.19 19.88 30.06
C ALA A 60 9.35 19.20 31.15
N GLY A 61 10.04 18.53 32.12
CA GLY A 61 9.61 18.28 33.46
C GLY A 61 8.78 17.02 33.76
N PRO A 62 8.98 16.39 34.93
CA PRO A 62 8.28 15.16 35.29
C PRO A 62 6.85 15.48 35.73
N GLY A 63 5.89 15.12 34.91
CA GLY A 63 4.46 15.19 35.21
C GLY A 63 3.83 13.81 35.16
N THR A 64 3.49 13.29 36.36
CA THR A 64 2.67 12.08 36.51
C THR A 64 1.32 12.23 35.87
N SER A 65 1.04 11.40 34.88
CA SER A 65 -0.32 11.18 34.39
C SER A 65 -0.63 9.69 34.33
N SER A 66 -1.56 9.30 35.19
CA SER A 66 -2.16 7.97 35.24
C SER A 66 -3.11 7.81 34.05
N ALA A 67 -2.79 6.97 33.10
CA ALA A 67 -3.70 6.56 32.03
C ALA A 67 -4.40 5.26 32.47
N GLU A 68 -5.72 5.32 32.46
CA GLU A 68 -6.64 4.22 32.73
C GLU A 68 -6.59 3.20 31.59
N VAL A 69 -6.27 1.95 31.92
CA VAL A 69 -6.15 0.83 30.99
C VAL A 69 -7.55 0.32 30.68
N ALA A 70 -7.99 0.45 29.43
CA ALA A 70 -9.14 -0.30 28.92
C ALA A 70 -8.67 -1.72 28.49
N GLU A 71 -9.07 -2.74 29.22
CA GLU A 71 -8.85 -4.15 28.87
C GLU A 71 -9.69 -4.52 27.64
N GLY A 72 -9.03 -4.62 26.50
CA GLY A 72 -9.55 -5.28 25.31
C GLY A 72 -8.94 -6.67 25.18
N SER A 73 -9.78 -7.71 25.28
CA SER A 73 -9.36 -9.09 25.11
C SER A 73 -8.96 -9.34 23.64
N GLY A 74 -7.66 -9.36 23.37
CA GLY A 74 -7.10 -9.78 22.10
C GLY A 74 -6.50 -11.18 22.26
N ASP A 75 -6.91 -12.12 21.41
CA ASP A 75 -6.30 -13.44 21.29
C ASP A 75 -4.80 -13.30 21.04
N ALA A 76 -4.00 -13.89 21.93
CA ALA A 76 -2.54 -13.86 21.85
C ALA A 76 -2.08 -14.69 20.65
N VAL A 77 -1.77 -14.01 19.55
CA VAL A 77 -1.09 -14.62 18.40
C VAL A 77 0.39 -14.78 18.79
N THR A 78 0.86 -16.01 18.90
CA THR A 78 2.27 -16.35 19.17
C THR A 78 3.09 -16.02 17.91
N THR A 79 3.59 -14.79 17.80
CA THR A 79 4.50 -14.38 16.74
C THR A 79 5.92 -14.38 17.29
N THR A 80 6.83 -15.11 16.65
CA THR A 80 8.27 -15.04 16.95
C THR A 80 8.79 -13.70 16.43
N PRO A 81 9.48 -12.89 17.27
CA PRO A 81 10.05 -11.63 16.82
C PRO A 81 11.03 -11.84 15.66
N ILE A 82 11.00 -10.98 14.67
CA ILE A 82 11.92 -11.03 13.53
C ILE A 82 13.33 -10.63 13.94
N LEU A 83 13.49 -9.77 14.95
CA LEU A 83 14.77 -9.31 15.48
C LEU A 83 15.06 -9.90 16.87
N LYS A 84 16.18 -10.59 17.04
CA LYS A 84 16.76 -10.83 18.35
C LYS A 84 17.47 -9.55 18.81
N GLY A 85 17.08 -8.98 19.94
CA GLY A 85 17.66 -7.78 20.52
C GLY A 85 16.86 -6.50 20.31
N GLY A 86 15.96 -6.46 19.33
CA GLY A 86 15.04 -5.34 19.12
C GLY A 86 15.67 -4.03 18.64
N ILE A 87 14.81 -3.11 18.20
CA ILE A 87 15.18 -1.76 17.77
C ILE A 87 15.82 -0.96 18.89
N THR A 88 15.33 -1.16 20.11
CA THR A 88 15.82 -0.47 21.30
C THR A 88 17.31 -0.71 21.50
N ASP A 89 17.79 -1.94 21.32
CA ASP A 89 19.21 -2.27 21.46
C ASP A 89 20.05 -1.61 20.38
N LEU A 90 19.61 -1.66 19.13
CA LEU A 90 20.29 -0.96 18.03
C LEU A 90 20.39 0.55 18.25
N LEU A 91 19.34 1.18 18.77
CA LEU A 91 19.34 2.61 19.06
C LEU A 91 20.16 2.97 20.31
N ASN A 92 20.38 2.04 21.25
CA ASN A 92 21.27 2.23 22.38
C ASN A 92 22.75 2.14 21.95
N GLU A 93 23.05 1.23 21.02
CA GLU A 93 24.39 1.09 20.43
C GLU A 93 24.74 2.26 19.50
N HIS A 94 23.72 2.84 18.85
CA HIS A 94 23.86 3.93 17.85
C HIS A 94 22.92 5.11 18.20
N PRO A 95 23.22 5.88 19.25
CA PRO A 95 22.34 6.97 19.67
C PRO A 95 22.33 8.12 18.64
N LEU A 96 21.19 8.79 18.54
CA LEU A 96 20.98 9.91 17.60
C LEU A 96 21.99 11.05 17.79
N GLU A 97 22.35 11.33 19.04
CA GLU A 97 23.26 12.42 19.39
C GLU A 97 24.70 12.19 18.91
N ALA A 98 25.07 10.91 18.68
CA ALA A 98 26.37 10.51 18.17
C ALA A 98 26.39 10.33 16.64
N ALA A 99 25.25 10.43 15.97
CA ALA A 99 25.13 10.22 14.54
C ALA A 99 25.71 11.40 13.75
N VAL A 100 26.38 11.10 12.63
CA VAL A 100 26.91 12.14 11.70
C VAL A 100 25.74 12.86 11.01
N HIS A 101 24.69 12.13 10.70
CA HIS A 101 23.45 12.68 10.14
C HIS A 101 22.24 12.15 10.95
N PRO A 102 21.20 12.96 11.20
CA PRO A 102 20.05 12.54 11.99
C PRO A 102 19.31 11.30 11.49
N LEU A 103 19.36 11.01 10.18
CA LEU A 103 18.76 9.81 9.58
C LEU A 103 19.58 8.52 9.75
N ASP A 104 20.87 8.61 10.13
CA ASP A 104 21.75 7.43 10.19
C ASP A 104 21.20 6.31 11.08
N PRO A 105 20.67 6.57 12.30
CA PRO A 105 20.10 5.52 13.14
C PRO A 105 18.86 4.86 12.52
N LEU A 106 17.96 5.63 11.91
CA LEU A 106 16.80 5.09 11.24
C LEU A 106 17.19 4.22 10.03
N LEU A 107 18.14 4.69 9.22
CA LEU A 107 18.66 3.94 8.06
C LEU A 107 19.35 2.63 8.49
N LEU A 108 20.03 2.63 9.64
CA LEU A 108 20.65 1.43 10.22
C LEU A 108 19.55 0.42 10.63
N VAL A 109 18.55 0.87 11.38
CA VAL A 109 17.40 0.06 11.82
C VAL A 109 16.69 -0.52 10.60
N ALA A 110 16.40 0.30 9.59
CA ALA A 110 15.71 -0.15 8.37
C ALA A 110 16.52 -1.18 7.57
N ARG A 111 17.86 -1.00 7.41
CA ARG A 111 18.73 -1.99 6.73
C ARG A 111 18.74 -3.31 7.48
N LYS A 112 18.93 -3.25 8.81
CA LYS A 112 18.96 -4.47 9.62
C LYS A 112 17.60 -5.18 9.64
N GLY A 113 16.52 -4.39 9.75
CA GLY A 113 15.15 -4.92 9.67
C GLY A 113 14.86 -5.61 8.32
N LEU A 114 15.29 -5.01 7.20
CA LEU A 114 15.13 -5.60 5.86
C LEU A 114 15.91 -6.92 5.71
N GLU A 115 17.16 -6.95 6.18
CA GLU A 115 17.98 -8.15 6.16
C GLU A 115 17.28 -9.31 6.88
N LEU A 116 16.88 -9.09 8.11
CA LEU A 116 16.22 -10.10 8.94
C LEU A 116 14.82 -10.50 8.44
N LEU A 117 14.07 -9.54 7.87
CA LEU A 117 12.80 -9.82 7.23
C LEU A 117 12.99 -10.79 6.07
N ARG A 118 13.96 -10.54 5.20
CA ARG A 118 14.28 -11.42 4.07
C ARG A 118 14.71 -12.82 4.49
N GLU A 119 15.43 -12.94 5.60
CA GLU A 119 15.83 -14.23 6.14
C GLU A 119 14.68 -15.03 6.74
N SER A 120 13.76 -14.37 7.46
CA SER A 120 12.79 -15.03 8.34
C SER A 120 11.35 -14.98 7.87
N LEU A 121 10.91 -13.94 7.14
CA LEU A 121 9.52 -13.81 6.71
C LEU A 121 9.28 -14.57 5.40
N ARG A 122 8.35 -15.53 5.45
CA ARG A 122 7.92 -16.32 4.29
C ARG A 122 6.63 -15.76 3.69
N ASP A 123 5.65 -15.60 4.55
CA ASP A 123 4.33 -15.10 4.21
C ASP A 123 3.69 -14.41 5.43
N TYR A 124 2.63 -13.67 5.21
CA TYR A 124 1.87 -13.06 6.29
C TYR A 124 0.47 -12.65 5.85
N THR A 125 -0.39 -12.46 6.85
CA THR A 125 -1.68 -11.80 6.71
C THR A 125 -1.71 -10.54 7.55
N ALA A 126 -2.48 -9.56 7.12
CA ALA A 126 -2.71 -8.33 7.88
C ALA A 126 -4.02 -7.67 7.44
N THR A 127 -4.52 -6.77 8.29
CA THR A 127 -5.48 -5.76 7.90
C THR A 127 -4.72 -4.46 7.66
N LEU A 128 -4.85 -3.89 6.48
CA LEU A 128 -4.25 -2.61 6.09
C LEU A 128 -5.33 -1.53 6.05
N GLU A 129 -5.18 -0.50 6.86
CA GLU A 129 -5.87 0.77 6.68
C GLU A 129 -4.99 1.69 5.84
N ARG A 130 -5.54 2.17 4.72
CA ARG A 130 -4.83 2.99 3.75
C ARG A 130 -5.61 4.26 3.44
N GLN A 131 -4.90 5.40 3.40
CA GLN A 131 -5.45 6.65 2.90
C GLN A 131 -4.38 7.39 2.09
N GLU A 132 -4.69 7.76 0.86
CA GLU A 132 -3.75 8.36 -0.07
C GLU A 132 -4.33 9.62 -0.71
N ARG A 133 -3.48 10.61 -1.00
CA ARG A 133 -3.81 11.74 -1.86
C ARG A 133 -3.39 11.44 -3.28
N VAL A 134 -4.34 11.45 -4.21
CA VAL A 134 -4.11 11.25 -5.65
C VAL A 134 -4.40 12.55 -6.38
N GLY A 135 -3.38 13.18 -6.92
CA GLY A 135 -3.46 14.58 -7.34
C GLY A 135 -3.80 15.49 -6.16
N ASP A 136 -4.81 16.33 -6.31
CA ASP A 136 -5.26 17.25 -5.25
C ASP A 136 -6.33 16.65 -4.31
N GLN A 137 -6.76 15.42 -4.58
CA GLN A 137 -7.85 14.80 -3.84
C GLN A 137 -7.32 13.79 -2.82
N LEU A 138 -7.66 14.00 -1.54
CA LEU A 138 -7.48 12.97 -0.51
C LEU A 138 -8.59 11.93 -0.68
N MET A 139 -8.19 10.68 -0.97
CA MET A 139 -9.11 9.56 -1.16
C MET A 139 -9.71 9.13 0.18
N PRO A 140 -10.89 8.49 0.19
CA PRO A 140 -11.43 7.87 1.41
C PRO A 140 -10.46 6.87 2.02
N THR A 141 -10.52 6.71 3.35
CA THR A 141 -9.80 5.61 4.02
C THR A 141 -10.36 4.27 3.56
N GLU A 142 -9.47 3.37 3.20
CA GLU A 142 -9.77 2.00 2.81
C GLU A 142 -9.30 1.04 3.89
N THR A 143 -10.11 0.01 4.16
CA THR A 143 -9.71 -1.14 4.99
C THR A 143 -9.59 -2.35 4.09
N ILE A 144 -8.43 -2.99 4.09
CA ILE A 144 -8.06 -4.05 3.15
C ILE A 144 -7.55 -5.26 3.92
N THR A 145 -8.16 -6.43 3.70
CA THR A 145 -7.54 -7.71 4.06
C THR A 145 -6.40 -7.99 3.09
N LEU A 146 -5.21 -8.18 3.62
CA LEU A 146 -3.97 -8.38 2.86
C LEU A 146 -3.37 -9.74 3.19
N LYS A 147 -2.96 -10.49 2.15
CA LYS A 147 -2.17 -11.71 2.27
C LYS A 147 -1.01 -11.61 1.29
N ILE A 148 0.21 -11.78 1.81
CA ILE A 148 1.42 -11.71 0.98
C ILE A 148 2.29 -12.92 1.25
N ARG A 149 2.81 -13.52 0.17
CA ARG A 149 3.88 -14.49 0.18
C ARG A 149 5.09 -13.87 -0.50
N GLN A 150 6.27 -13.99 0.15
CA GLN A 150 7.52 -13.49 -0.39
C GLN A 150 8.09 -14.42 -1.46
N ALA A 151 8.81 -13.86 -2.43
CA ALA A 151 9.58 -14.66 -3.38
C ALA A 151 10.72 -15.39 -2.66
N ARG A 152 11.04 -16.61 -3.11
CA ARG A 152 12.18 -17.37 -2.67
C ARG A 152 12.85 -18.04 -3.87
N THR A 153 14.17 -18.00 -3.88
CA THR A 153 14.94 -18.79 -4.85
C THR A 153 14.91 -20.27 -4.49
N ALA A 154 15.30 -21.13 -5.43
CA ALA A 154 15.39 -22.56 -5.17
C ALA A 154 16.40 -22.89 -4.06
N GLU A 155 17.51 -22.13 -3.96
CA GLU A 155 18.51 -22.32 -2.91
C GLU A 155 17.95 -21.97 -1.51
N GLU A 156 17.03 -21.02 -1.42
CA GLU A 156 16.41 -20.57 -0.16
C GLU A 156 15.21 -21.42 0.26
N ASN A 157 14.73 -22.32 -0.60
CA ASN A 157 13.49 -23.07 -0.39
C ASN A 157 13.60 -24.52 -0.87
N ASP A 158 14.58 -25.27 -0.34
CA ASP A 158 14.74 -26.71 -0.52
C ASP A 158 14.67 -27.19 -1.99
N GLY A 159 15.20 -26.42 -2.90
CA GLY A 159 15.26 -26.72 -4.33
C GLY A 159 14.04 -26.29 -5.14
N GLN A 160 13.06 -25.61 -4.53
CA GLN A 160 11.87 -25.12 -5.21
C GLN A 160 11.76 -23.59 -5.12
N ALA A 161 11.80 -22.89 -6.23
CA ALA A 161 11.55 -21.46 -6.29
C ALA A 161 10.05 -21.18 -6.02
N VAL A 162 9.79 -20.12 -5.24
CA VAL A 162 8.44 -19.63 -4.92
C VAL A 162 8.29 -18.21 -5.41
N ALA A 163 7.28 -17.95 -6.21
CA ALA A 163 6.96 -16.62 -6.71
C ALA A 163 6.36 -15.75 -5.60
N ARG A 164 6.64 -14.45 -5.65
CA ARG A 164 5.93 -13.46 -4.84
C ARG A 164 4.46 -13.44 -5.22
N ALA A 165 3.58 -13.44 -4.22
CA ALA A 165 2.15 -13.41 -4.45
C ALA A 165 1.45 -12.48 -3.46
N ILE A 166 0.40 -11.80 -3.93
CA ILE A 166 -0.36 -10.82 -3.18
C ILE A 166 -1.85 -11.07 -3.42
N TYR A 167 -2.62 -11.12 -2.35
CA TYR A 167 -4.07 -11.09 -2.36
C TYR A 167 -4.56 -9.89 -1.55
N THR A 168 -5.55 -9.18 -2.08
CA THR A 168 -6.25 -8.09 -1.39
C THR A 168 -7.75 -8.27 -1.50
N ARG A 169 -8.46 -7.90 -0.40
CA ARG A 169 -9.91 -7.75 -0.39
C ARG A 169 -10.28 -6.47 0.34
N HIS A 170 -11.05 -5.63 -0.31
CA HIS A 170 -11.54 -4.39 0.30
C HIS A 170 -12.70 -4.71 1.26
N GLU A 171 -12.57 -4.29 2.52
CA GLU A 171 -13.60 -4.39 3.54
C GLU A 171 -14.37 -3.07 3.71
N ALA A 172 -13.72 -1.94 3.44
CA ALA A 172 -14.27 -0.59 3.44
C ALA A 172 -13.54 0.28 2.42
N PRO A 173 -14.17 1.38 1.93
CA PRO A 173 -15.56 1.82 2.15
C PRO A 173 -16.57 0.93 1.40
N ALA A 174 -17.86 1.13 1.69
CA ALA A 174 -18.93 0.33 1.08
C ALA A 174 -18.94 0.32 -0.47
N SER A 175 -18.40 1.37 -1.10
CA SER A 175 -18.26 1.45 -2.56
C SER A 175 -17.22 0.49 -3.16
N LEU A 176 -16.29 -0.01 -2.35
CA LEU A 176 -15.23 -0.95 -2.75
C LEU A 176 -15.40 -2.33 -2.10
N GLN A 177 -16.25 -2.42 -1.06
CA GLN A 177 -16.41 -3.62 -0.24
C GLN A 177 -16.63 -4.87 -1.07
N GLY A 178 -15.85 -5.91 -0.78
CA GLY A 178 -15.89 -7.21 -1.45
C GLY A 178 -15.11 -7.27 -2.78
N GLN A 179 -14.51 -6.16 -3.25
CA GLN A 179 -13.60 -6.24 -4.40
C GLN A 179 -12.32 -6.98 -4.01
N GLU A 180 -11.91 -7.92 -4.84
CA GLU A 180 -10.72 -8.73 -4.62
C GLU A 180 -9.76 -8.59 -5.80
N ALA A 181 -8.47 -8.66 -5.49
CA ALA A 181 -7.41 -8.73 -6.49
C ALA A 181 -6.31 -9.70 -6.06
N ILE A 182 -5.75 -10.41 -7.03
CA ILE A 182 -4.64 -11.34 -6.87
C ILE A 182 -3.55 -10.98 -7.87
N TYR A 183 -2.33 -10.93 -7.41
CA TYR A 183 -1.14 -10.84 -8.25
C TYR A 183 -0.17 -11.98 -7.87
N VAL A 184 0.31 -12.71 -8.86
CA VAL A 184 1.37 -13.70 -8.71
C VAL A 184 2.46 -13.37 -9.74
N GLU A 185 3.67 -13.16 -9.26
CA GLU A 185 4.80 -12.80 -10.10
C GLU A 185 5.09 -13.91 -11.13
N GLY A 186 5.23 -13.50 -12.40
CA GLY A 186 5.45 -14.43 -13.51
C GLY A 186 4.19 -15.09 -14.06
N GLU A 187 3.02 -14.90 -13.46
CA GLU A 187 1.75 -15.42 -13.96
C GLU A 187 0.93 -14.37 -14.74
N ASN A 188 -0.07 -14.83 -15.48
CA ASN A 188 -1.05 -14.00 -16.22
C ASN A 188 -0.40 -12.90 -17.09
N GLU A 189 0.77 -13.19 -17.69
CA GLU A 189 1.54 -12.22 -18.50
C GLU A 189 1.91 -10.95 -17.71
N GLY A 190 2.11 -11.08 -16.40
CA GLY A 190 2.40 -9.98 -15.50
C GLY A 190 1.17 -9.15 -15.05
N ASN A 191 -0.04 -9.58 -15.42
CA ASN A 191 -1.28 -8.93 -15.00
C ASN A 191 -1.75 -9.43 -13.62
N LEU A 192 -2.35 -8.54 -12.85
CA LEU A 192 -3.19 -8.94 -11.72
C LEU A 192 -4.55 -9.44 -12.23
N VAL A 193 -5.17 -10.31 -11.45
CA VAL A 193 -6.54 -10.77 -11.66
C VAL A 193 -7.43 -10.11 -10.62
N ALA A 194 -8.44 -9.38 -11.05
CA ALA A 194 -9.38 -8.70 -10.16
C ALA A 194 -10.83 -8.99 -10.55
N HIS A 195 -11.73 -8.71 -9.63
CA HIS A 195 -13.15 -8.63 -9.91
C HIS A 195 -13.80 -7.45 -9.17
N THR A 196 -14.98 -7.08 -9.64
CA THR A 196 -15.85 -6.09 -9.02
C THR A 196 -16.94 -6.79 -8.19
N THR A 197 -17.83 -6.02 -7.59
CA THR A 197 -18.96 -6.56 -6.85
C THR A 197 -20.31 -6.24 -7.48
N GLY A 198 -21.38 -6.89 -6.99
CA GLY A 198 -22.75 -6.65 -7.45
C GLY A 198 -23.01 -7.14 -8.88
N LEU A 199 -23.91 -6.45 -9.58
CA LEU A 199 -24.36 -6.84 -10.93
C LEU A 199 -23.26 -6.81 -12.00
N LEU A 200 -22.14 -6.13 -11.76
CA LEU A 200 -20.99 -6.06 -12.66
C LEU A 200 -19.96 -7.15 -12.41
N ASN A 201 -20.15 -7.99 -11.39
CA ASN A 201 -19.27 -9.13 -11.10
C ASN A 201 -19.56 -10.32 -12.01
N ILE A 202 -19.42 -10.13 -13.33
CA ILE A 202 -19.74 -11.13 -14.36
C ILE A 202 -18.51 -11.82 -14.95
N ARG A 203 -17.31 -11.27 -14.74
CA ARG A 203 -16.05 -11.81 -15.28
C ARG A 203 -14.84 -11.34 -14.49
N ARG A 204 -13.77 -12.13 -14.56
CA ARG A 204 -12.44 -11.75 -14.09
C ARG A 204 -11.83 -10.69 -15.00
N LEU A 205 -11.17 -9.72 -14.39
CA LEU A 205 -10.45 -8.65 -15.09
C LEU A 205 -8.96 -8.93 -14.97
N TYR A 206 -8.26 -8.95 -16.10
CA TYR A 206 -6.80 -9.06 -16.15
C TYR A 206 -6.24 -7.66 -16.42
N LEU A 207 -5.55 -7.09 -15.47
CA LEU A 207 -5.13 -5.69 -15.49
C LEU A 207 -3.63 -5.56 -15.29
N PRO A 208 -2.93 -4.81 -16.14
CA PRO A 208 -1.53 -4.44 -15.83
C PRO A 208 -1.49 -3.71 -14.47
N PRO A 209 -0.58 -4.08 -13.55
CA PRO A 209 -0.52 -3.46 -12.21
C PRO A 209 -0.38 -1.93 -12.24
N ASN A 210 0.37 -1.40 -13.22
CA ASN A 210 0.57 0.03 -13.45
C ASN A 210 -0.48 0.64 -14.41
N GLY A 211 -1.49 -0.13 -14.82
CA GLY A 211 -2.52 0.32 -15.74
C GLY A 211 -3.51 1.28 -15.09
N PHE A 212 -4.10 2.17 -15.89
CA PHE A 212 -5.04 3.19 -15.43
C PHE A 212 -6.16 2.64 -14.53
N LEU A 213 -6.72 1.47 -14.86
CA LEU A 213 -7.80 0.87 -14.08
C LEU A 213 -7.30 0.31 -12.74
N ALA A 214 -6.13 -0.32 -12.72
CA ALA A 214 -5.53 -0.86 -11.51
C ALA A 214 -5.04 0.24 -10.55
N MET A 215 -4.53 1.34 -11.11
CA MET A 215 -3.99 2.49 -10.37
C MET A 215 -5.05 3.49 -9.91
N ARG A 216 -6.32 3.25 -10.28
CA ARG A 216 -7.34 4.22 -9.98
C ARG A 216 -7.57 4.38 -8.48
N GLY A 217 -7.40 5.60 -7.97
CA GLY A 217 -7.51 5.91 -6.54
C GLY A 217 -6.30 5.48 -5.70
N SER A 218 -5.21 5.04 -6.36
CA SER A 218 -3.97 4.60 -5.69
C SER A 218 -2.77 5.39 -6.19
N ARG A 219 -1.83 5.67 -5.30
CA ARG A 219 -0.53 6.27 -5.62
C ARG A 219 0.46 5.24 -6.14
N TYR A 220 0.37 4.00 -5.64
CA TYR A 220 1.31 2.92 -5.93
C TYR A 220 0.57 1.68 -6.42
N PRO A 221 1.19 0.92 -7.33
CA PRO A 221 0.61 -0.32 -7.79
C PRO A 221 0.56 -1.39 -6.68
N MET A 222 -0.38 -2.32 -6.79
CA MET A 222 -0.54 -3.44 -5.85
C MET A 222 0.77 -4.22 -5.64
N THR A 223 1.62 -4.30 -6.66
CA THR A 223 2.92 -4.95 -6.61
C THR A 223 3.91 -4.32 -5.64
N GLU A 224 3.67 -3.08 -5.23
CA GLU A 224 4.47 -2.37 -4.23
C GLU A 224 3.91 -2.50 -2.80
N ALA A 225 2.87 -3.29 -2.58
CA ALA A 225 2.33 -3.52 -1.24
C ALA A 225 3.26 -4.40 -0.39
N GLY A 226 3.31 -4.15 0.91
CA GLY A 226 3.94 -5.02 1.91
C GLY A 226 5.18 -4.47 2.58
N PHE A 227 5.57 -5.12 3.69
CA PHE A 227 6.62 -4.65 4.58
C PHE A 227 7.99 -4.53 3.90
N GLU A 228 8.36 -5.50 3.07
CA GLU A 228 9.66 -5.49 2.38
C GLU A 228 9.79 -4.26 1.50
N VAL A 229 8.81 -4.04 0.61
CA VAL A 229 8.83 -2.89 -0.31
C VAL A 229 8.71 -1.56 0.45
N LEU A 230 7.91 -1.52 1.52
CA LEU A 230 7.83 -0.34 2.37
C LEU A 230 9.21 0.04 2.95
N ILE A 231 9.93 -0.94 3.51
CA ILE A 231 11.27 -0.70 4.07
C ILE A 231 12.28 -0.32 2.98
N GLU A 232 12.23 -0.97 1.81
CA GLU A 232 13.07 -0.60 0.67
C GLU A 232 12.85 0.86 0.23
N ARG A 233 11.60 1.28 0.11
CA ARG A 233 11.25 2.67 -0.23
C ARG A 233 11.70 3.66 0.84
N MET A 234 11.59 3.28 2.12
CA MET A 234 12.09 4.09 3.22
C MET A 234 13.62 4.24 3.15
N LEU A 235 14.35 3.17 2.84
CA LEU A 235 15.80 3.20 2.67
C LEU A 235 16.21 4.04 1.46
N GLU A 236 15.55 3.88 0.32
CA GLU A 236 15.83 4.64 -0.91
C GLU A 236 15.63 6.15 -0.67
N ARG A 237 14.48 6.52 -0.12
CA ARG A 237 14.13 7.92 0.16
C ARG A 237 15.03 8.50 1.25
N GLY A 238 15.20 7.79 2.35
CA GLY A 238 16.04 8.25 3.46
C GLY A 238 17.51 8.41 3.08
N GLN A 239 18.07 7.55 2.23
CA GLN A 239 19.44 7.71 1.73
C GLN A 239 19.55 8.93 0.81
N ARG A 240 18.61 9.13 -0.10
CA ARG A 240 18.54 10.32 -0.96
C ARG A 240 18.45 11.59 -0.13
N ASP A 241 17.56 11.63 0.87
CA ASP A 241 17.33 12.81 1.71
C ASP A 241 18.56 13.11 2.58
N ARG A 242 19.23 12.08 3.10
CA ARG A 242 20.50 12.19 3.79
C ARG A 242 21.61 12.86 2.98
N ASP A 243 21.67 12.53 1.70
CA ASP A 243 22.72 13.02 0.80
C ASP A 243 22.46 14.47 0.31
N HIS A 244 21.23 14.99 0.49
CA HIS A 244 20.83 16.29 -0.05
C HIS A 244 20.80 17.44 0.97
N GLY A 245 20.68 17.15 2.25
CA GLY A 245 20.69 18.23 3.22
C GLY A 245 20.09 17.89 4.59
N PRO A 246 20.05 18.87 5.47
CA PRO A 246 19.65 18.68 6.84
C PRO A 246 18.15 18.37 6.94
N CYS A 247 17.82 17.42 7.78
CA CYS A 247 16.49 17.19 8.30
C CYS A 247 16.52 17.16 9.84
N GLN A 248 15.37 17.22 10.45
CA GLN A 248 15.21 17.00 11.88
C GLN A 248 14.63 15.61 12.10
N VAL A 249 15.17 14.86 13.05
CA VAL A 249 14.62 13.55 13.42
C VAL A 249 14.38 13.54 14.93
N ARG A 250 13.17 13.13 15.31
CA ARG A 250 12.78 12.87 16.69
C ARG A 250 12.46 11.40 16.84
N VAL A 251 12.74 10.83 18.00
CA VAL A 251 12.41 9.43 18.31
C VAL A 251 11.67 9.39 19.63
N ASP A 252 10.48 8.75 19.62
CA ASP A 252 9.74 8.38 20.83
C ASP A 252 9.79 6.86 20.97
N ARG A 253 10.41 6.40 22.08
CA ARG A 253 10.57 4.97 22.39
C ARG A 253 9.50 4.44 23.36
N GLN A 254 8.54 5.27 23.72
CA GLN A 254 7.48 4.93 24.67
C GLN A 254 6.07 5.08 24.04
N ALA A 255 6.03 5.20 22.74
CA ALA A 255 4.79 5.30 22.00
C ALA A 255 3.99 3.99 22.05
N THR A 256 2.69 4.13 21.89
CA THR A 256 1.79 2.98 21.79
C THR A 256 0.86 3.19 20.59
N LEU A 257 0.74 2.19 19.74
CA LEU A 257 -0.17 2.18 18.61
C LEU A 257 -1.08 0.95 18.68
N ASN A 258 -2.40 1.17 18.77
CA ASN A 258 -3.39 0.09 18.89
C ASN A 258 -3.07 -0.90 20.03
N GLY A 259 -2.59 -0.38 21.18
CA GLY A 259 -2.21 -1.18 22.34
C GLY A 259 -0.86 -1.90 22.24
N ARG A 260 -0.10 -1.72 21.15
CA ARG A 260 1.21 -2.32 20.97
C ARG A 260 2.32 -1.29 21.25
N PRO A 261 3.38 -1.65 22.01
CA PRO A 261 4.50 -0.78 22.22
C PRO A 261 5.25 -0.53 20.90
N CYS A 262 5.60 0.72 20.65
CA CYS A 262 6.24 1.14 19.41
C CYS A 262 7.35 2.15 19.66
N THR A 263 8.36 2.09 18.81
CA THR A 263 9.34 3.16 18.63
C THR A 263 8.92 4.00 17.41
N VAL A 264 8.65 5.29 17.63
CA VAL A 264 8.19 6.21 16.56
C VAL A 264 9.32 7.15 16.16
N PHE A 265 9.56 7.23 14.87
CA PHE A 265 10.44 8.22 14.25
C PHE A 265 9.59 9.30 13.57
N GLU A 266 9.87 10.57 13.90
CA GLU A 266 9.33 11.72 13.14
C GLU A 266 10.49 12.39 12.39
N ILE A 267 10.34 12.53 11.09
CA ILE A 267 11.29 13.18 10.19
C ILE A 267 10.66 14.46 9.67
N VAL A 268 11.37 15.58 9.78
CA VAL A 268 10.91 16.89 9.31
C VAL A 268 11.92 17.49 8.33
N HIS A 269 11.48 17.76 7.11
CA HIS A 269 12.22 18.58 6.15
C HIS A 269 11.74 20.03 6.27
N PRO A 270 12.55 20.95 6.78
CA PRO A 270 12.09 22.30 7.09
C PRO A 270 11.79 23.15 5.85
N THR A 271 12.40 22.81 4.72
CA THR A 271 12.23 23.52 3.44
C THR A 271 11.77 22.57 2.35
N GLN A 272 11.03 23.10 1.38
CA GLN A 272 10.61 22.37 0.18
C GLN A 272 11.71 22.32 -0.90
N GLU A 273 12.81 23.02 -0.67
CA GLU A 273 13.94 23.06 -1.60
C GLU A 273 14.72 21.74 -1.53
N GLY A 274 14.67 20.96 -2.60
CA GLY A 274 15.35 19.67 -2.68
C GLY A 274 14.47 18.57 -3.26
N PRO A 275 14.97 17.33 -3.30
CA PRO A 275 14.23 16.18 -3.86
C PRO A 275 13.28 15.53 -2.85
N TYR A 276 12.86 16.26 -1.82
CA TYR A 276 12.04 15.71 -0.73
C TYR A 276 10.62 15.44 -1.19
N ASP A 277 10.09 14.27 -0.84
CA ASP A 277 8.72 13.87 -1.17
C ASP A 277 7.69 14.36 -0.15
N PHE A 278 8.12 14.78 1.05
CA PHE A 278 7.25 15.16 2.17
C PHE A 278 7.89 16.24 3.05
N HIS A 279 7.05 16.96 3.77
CA HIS A 279 7.46 17.87 4.84
C HIS A 279 7.68 17.12 6.16
N ILE A 280 6.69 16.33 6.57
CA ILE A 280 6.73 15.53 7.80
C ILE A 280 6.42 14.07 7.44
N ALA A 281 7.24 13.15 7.94
CA ALA A 281 6.90 11.73 7.94
C ALA A 281 6.99 11.15 9.35
N ARG A 282 6.09 10.22 9.68
CA ARG A 282 6.09 9.44 10.91
C ARG A 282 6.07 7.96 10.61
N ILE A 283 6.92 7.24 11.29
CA ILE A 283 7.08 5.80 11.15
C ILE A 283 7.00 5.20 12.53
N ALA A 284 6.00 4.34 12.79
CA ALA A 284 5.94 3.57 14.01
C ALA A 284 6.40 2.14 13.75
N ILE A 285 7.42 1.71 14.46
CA ILE A 285 7.94 0.35 14.39
C ILE A 285 7.51 -0.37 15.65
N ASP A 286 6.84 -1.50 15.48
CA ASP A 286 6.41 -2.36 16.58
C ASP A 286 7.61 -2.98 17.26
N ASP A 287 7.76 -2.79 18.57
CA ASP A 287 8.94 -3.21 19.33
C ASP A 287 9.03 -4.73 19.52
N GLU A 288 7.91 -5.46 19.36
CA GLU A 288 7.88 -6.92 19.45
C GLU A 288 8.10 -7.57 18.08
N LEU A 289 7.44 -7.06 17.03
CA LEU A 289 7.54 -7.60 15.67
C LEU A 289 8.76 -7.07 14.92
N ASN A 290 9.27 -5.90 15.31
CA ASN A 290 10.32 -5.15 14.62
C ASN A 290 9.96 -4.82 13.16
N LEU A 291 8.69 -4.52 12.93
CA LEU A 291 8.13 -4.15 11.63
C LEU A 291 7.54 -2.75 11.66
N PRO A 292 7.63 -1.99 10.57
CA PRO A 292 6.95 -0.71 10.45
C PRO A 292 5.44 -0.93 10.28
N ILE A 293 4.69 -0.85 11.39
CA ILE A 293 3.25 -1.07 11.40
C ILE A 293 2.44 0.19 11.08
N HIS A 294 3.09 1.35 11.08
CA HIS A 294 2.47 2.60 10.66
C HIS A 294 3.47 3.48 9.92
N TYR A 295 2.99 4.11 8.87
CA TYR A 295 3.67 5.16 8.13
C TYR A 295 2.66 6.21 7.74
N GLU A 296 2.98 7.48 7.98
CA GLU A 296 2.24 8.61 7.43
C GLU A 296 3.19 9.70 6.93
N ALA A 297 2.79 10.40 5.88
CA ALA A 297 3.52 11.53 5.34
C ALA A 297 2.58 12.70 5.06
N HIS A 298 3.09 13.91 5.27
CA HIS A 298 2.38 15.17 5.05
C HIS A 298 3.18 16.07 4.13
N THR A 299 2.49 16.76 3.22
CA THR A 299 3.09 17.77 2.34
C THR A 299 3.32 19.09 3.09
N TRP A 300 4.07 20.00 2.49
CA TRP A 300 4.24 21.37 3.01
C TRP A 300 2.90 22.10 3.01
N PRO A 301 2.67 23.00 3.98
CA PRO A 301 1.51 23.88 3.96
C PRO A 301 1.47 24.68 2.66
N THR A 302 0.29 24.81 2.07
CA THR A 302 0.08 25.61 0.85
C THR A 302 0.18 27.12 1.12
N GLU A 303 -0.04 27.54 2.37
CA GLU A 303 0.04 28.92 2.82
C GLU A 303 0.96 29.06 4.03
N PRO A 304 1.67 30.17 4.20
CA PRO A 304 2.50 30.43 5.38
C PRO A 304 1.67 30.31 6.67
N GLY A 305 2.12 29.44 7.60
CA GLY A 305 1.42 29.15 8.85
C GLY A 305 0.21 28.23 8.72
N GLY A 306 -0.05 27.70 7.53
CA GLY A 306 -1.04 26.67 7.28
C GLY A 306 -0.67 25.33 7.92
N LYS A 307 -1.61 24.38 7.93
CA LYS A 307 -1.34 23.02 8.40
C LYS A 307 -0.81 22.15 7.26
N PRO A 308 0.18 21.26 7.52
CA PRO A 308 0.56 20.23 6.58
C PRO A 308 -0.64 19.34 6.22
N GLU A 309 -0.78 19.00 4.93
CA GLU A 309 -1.86 18.15 4.47
C GLU A 309 -1.39 16.70 4.35
N LEU A 310 -2.26 15.76 4.73
CA LEU A 310 -1.97 14.33 4.58
C LEU A 310 -1.72 13.98 3.12
N LEU A 311 -0.57 13.37 2.86
CA LEU A 311 -0.17 12.85 1.56
C LEU A 311 -0.52 11.36 1.44
N GLU A 312 -0.12 10.59 2.46
CA GLU A 312 -0.38 9.15 2.51
C GLU A 312 -0.30 8.65 3.96
N ARG A 313 -1.08 7.60 4.26
CA ARG A 313 -1.06 6.92 5.56
C ARG A 313 -1.37 5.45 5.37
N TYR A 314 -0.60 4.61 6.05
CA TYR A 314 -0.73 3.16 6.07
C TYR A 314 -0.63 2.67 7.50
N THR A 315 -1.59 1.87 7.96
CA THR A 315 -1.57 1.24 9.30
C THR A 315 -1.89 -0.24 9.16
N TYR A 316 -1.00 -1.07 9.68
CA TYR A 316 -1.15 -2.53 9.66
C TYR A 316 -1.61 -3.01 11.03
N THR A 317 -2.67 -3.81 11.04
CA THR A 317 -3.22 -4.47 12.23
C THR A 317 -3.48 -5.95 11.96
N ASN A 318 -3.82 -6.73 12.98
CA ASN A 318 -4.12 -8.17 12.85
C ASN A 318 -3.03 -8.94 12.09
N ILE A 319 -1.76 -8.61 12.35
CA ILE A 319 -0.61 -9.18 11.65
C ILE A 319 -0.38 -10.60 12.14
N GLN A 320 -0.30 -11.55 11.20
CA GLN A 320 0.12 -12.92 11.45
C GLN A 320 1.30 -13.24 10.55
N LEU A 321 2.45 -13.52 11.14
CA LEU A 321 3.68 -13.83 10.42
C LEU A 321 3.84 -15.33 10.24
N ASN A 322 4.22 -15.73 9.03
CA ASN A 322 4.50 -17.13 8.64
C ASN A 322 3.34 -18.11 8.94
N PRO A 323 2.06 -17.76 8.63
CA PRO A 323 0.96 -18.72 8.79
C PRO A 323 1.03 -19.91 7.83
N GLY A 324 1.91 -19.90 6.83
CA GLY A 324 2.06 -20.97 5.84
C GLY A 324 0.98 -20.93 4.78
N LEU A 325 0.89 -19.82 4.03
CA LEU A 325 -0.13 -19.61 3.01
C LEU A 325 0.09 -20.54 1.79
N PRO A 326 -0.84 -21.47 1.50
CA PRO A 326 -0.73 -22.36 0.35
C PRO A 326 -0.97 -21.62 -0.97
N ASP A 327 -0.58 -22.22 -2.10
CA ASP A 327 -0.79 -21.64 -3.45
C ASP A 327 -2.25 -21.32 -3.74
N GLU A 328 -3.18 -22.11 -3.21
CA GLU A 328 -4.61 -21.89 -3.34
C GLU A 328 -5.06 -20.53 -2.81
N THR A 329 -4.34 -19.96 -1.82
CA THR A 329 -4.58 -18.61 -1.30
C THR A 329 -4.46 -17.54 -2.39
N PHE A 330 -3.64 -17.79 -3.39
CA PHE A 330 -3.37 -16.86 -4.49
C PHE A 330 -4.00 -17.31 -5.81
N SER A 331 -5.00 -18.18 -5.73
CA SER A 331 -5.78 -18.65 -6.89
C SER A 331 -7.13 -17.94 -6.96
N PRO A 332 -7.52 -17.36 -8.10
CA PRO A 332 -8.88 -16.83 -8.29
C PRO A 332 -9.95 -17.93 -8.38
N ASP A 333 -9.54 -19.21 -8.33
CA ASP A 333 -10.43 -20.37 -8.26
C ASP A 333 -10.65 -20.86 -6.81
N ASN A 334 -10.05 -20.19 -5.82
CA ASN A 334 -10.27 -20.49 -4.40
C ASN A 334 -11.76 -20.34 -4.06
N PRO A 335 -12.42 -21.39 -3.53
CA PRO A 335 -13.86 -21.36 -3.26
C PRO A 335 -14.27 -20.37 -2.15
N ALA A 336 -13.31 -19.89 -1.35
CA ALA A 336 -13.56 -18.89 -0.32
C ALA A 336 -13.65 -17.45 -0.88
N TYR A 337 -13.35 -17.25 -2.17
CA TYR A 337 -13.33 -15.95 -2.83
C TYR A 337 -14.53 -15.76 -3.77
N GLU A 338 -14.86 -14.50 -4.07
CA GLU A 338 -16.02 -14.15 -4.87
C GLU A 338 -15.71 -13.95 -6.36
N PHE A 339 -14.56 -14.46 -6.84
CA PHE A 339 -14.22 -14.37 -8.26
C PHE A 339 -15.24 -15.11 -9.14
N PRO A 340 -15.73 -14.50 -10.22
CA PRO A 340 -16.58 -15.19 -11.18
C PRO A 340 -15.89 -16.43 -11.74
N LYS A 341 -16.67 -17.49 -11.98
CA LYS A 341 -16.16 -18.68 -12.67
C LYS A 341 -15.74 -18.32 -14.10
N ARG A 342 -14.71 -19.02 -14.60
CA ARG A 342 -14.26 -18.85 -16.00
C ARG A 342 -15.35 -19.23 -16.99
#